data_046e1f15aa20928bfd0683a50968f947
#
_entry.id   046e1f15aa20928bfd0683a50968f947
#
_cell.length_a   1.000
_cell.length_b   1.000
_cell.length_c   1.000
_cell.angle_alpha   90.00
_cell.angle_beta   90.00
_cell.angle_gamma   90.00
#
_symmetry.space_group_name_H-M   'P 1'
#
loop_
_entity.id
_entity.type
_entity.pdbx_description
1 polymer ?
#
loop_
_entity_poly.entity_id
_entity_poly.type
_entity_poly.pdbx_seq_one_letter_code
_entity_poly.pdbx_strand_id
1 'polypeptide(L)'
;MDKILYQCDPKRNDSCTKENCYQNGGQCFHTENIEASQVHLFADNTMVENPLTHMLEMQEGFQDRVDPRFKSVNLEERAAFLRDHFVFCDQELQEMLYEVPFFKHWKDYSKMTDLEIDVAYQLARNELIDAWHFFMNLALGLGMNADEFYKRYLDKHKENIRRQDDGYDHTMKHI
;
A
#
# COMPACT_ATOMS: atom_id res chain seq x y z
N MET A 1 -16.05 21.11 -9.89
CA MET A 1 -14.87 20.59 -10.59
C MET A 1 -13.69 20.77 -9.65
N ASP A 2 -13.43 19.79 -8.83
CA ASP A 2 -12.41 19.89 -7.79
C ASP A 2 -11.10 19.32 -8.32
N LYS A 3 -10.08 20.18 -8.32
CA LYS A 3 -8.74 19.89 -8.83
C LYS A 3 -7.98 19.15 -7.75
N ILE A 4 -7.52 17.94 -8.02
CA ILE A 4 -6.51 17.32 -7.17
C ILE A 4 -5.19 18.01 -7.48
N LEU A 5 -4.80 18.90 -6.59
CA LEU A 5 -3.52 19.56 -6.61
C LEU A 5 -2.52 18.68 -5.87
N TYR A 6 -1.68 17.96 -6.58
CA TYR A 6 -0.37 17.64 -6.00
C TYR A 6 0.38 18.96 -5.88
N GLN A 7 0.34 19.56 -4.71
CA GLN A 7 1.11 20.76 -4.43
C GLN A 7 2.58 20.37 -4.41
N CYS A 8 3.29 20.71 -5.49
CA CYS A 8 4.70 21.00 -5.33
C CYS A 8 4.80 22.14 -4.31
N ASP A 9 5.50 21.93 -3.21
CA ASP A 9 5.78 23.01 -2.26
C ASP A 9 6.78 23.97 -2.94
N PRO A 10 6.34 25.17 -3.36
CA PRO A 10 7.23 26.11 -4.02
C PRO A 10 8.36 26.61 -3.12
N LYS A 11 8.27 26.36 -1.80
CA LYS A 11 9.32 26.70 -0.83
C LYS A 11 10.45 25.68 -0.80
N ARG A 12 10.27 24.51 -1.41
CA ARG A 12 11.24 23.43 -1.39
C ARG A 12 12.17 23.42 -2.60
N ASN A 13 11.82 24.15 -3.67
CA ASN A 13 12.68 24.22 -4.86
C ASN A 13 12.37 25.48 -5.68
N ASP A 14 13.12 26.56 -5.46
CA ASP A 14 13.01 27.83 -6.20
C ASP A 14 13.32 27.71 -7.71
N SER A 15 13.76 26.54 -8.17
CA SER A 15 14.09 26.24 -9.57
C SER A 15 13.05 25.37 -10.29
N CYS A 16 11.90 25.06 -9.67
CA CYS A 16 10.88 24.24 -10.31
C CYS A 16 10.13 25.06 -11.36
N THR A 17 10.44 24.83 -12.63
CA THR A 17 9.68 25.36 -13.78
C THR A 17 8.80 24.25 -14.35
N LYS A 18 7.80 24.62 -15.18
CA LYS A 18 6.96 23.68 -15.92
C LYS A 18 7.77 22.62 -16.69
N GLU A 19 8.94 22.98 -17.13
CA GLU A 19 9.82 22.16 -17.98
C GLU A 19 10.73 21.24 -17.17
N ASN A 20 10.91 21.52 -15.87
CA ASN A 20 11.85 20.82 -14.99
C ASN A 20 11.17 20.10 -13.82
N CYS A 21 9.90 19.76 -13.93
CA CYS A 21 9.22 19.07 -12.84
C CYS A 21 9.63 17.58 -12.77
N TYR A 22 10.53 17.27 -11.86
CA TYR A 22 11.05 15.90 -11.64
C TYR A 22 10.00 14.91 -11.16
N GLN A 23 8.97 15.36 -10.44
CA GLN A 23 7.93 14.49 -9.89
C GLN A 23 7.01 13.88 -10.93
N ASN A 24 7.03 14.38 -12.18
CA ASN A 24 6.12 13.93 -13.23
C ASN A 24 6.82 13.77 -14.59
N GLY A 25 8.08 13.37 -14.60
CA GLY A 25 8.81 13.14 -15.85
C GLY A 25 8.93 14.40 -16.72
N GLY A 26 9.06 15.59 -16.12
CA GLY A 26 9.13 16.87 -16.81
C GLY A 26 7.79 17.55 -17.07
N GLN A 27 6.68 16.95 -16.66
CA GLN A 27 5.35 17.58 -16.74
C GLN A 27 4.98 18.22 -15.40
N CYS A 28 4.90 19.53 -15.35
CA CYS A 28 4.47 20.29 -14.19
C CYS A 28 2.95 20.43 -14.15
N PHE A 29 2.30 19.84 -13.14
CA PHE A 29 0.86 19.96 -12.92
C PHE A 29 0.43 21.25 -12.21
N HIS A 30 1.28 22.27 -12.20
CA HIS A 30 0.93 23.61 -11.68
C HIS A 30 -0.03 24.38 -12.58
N THR A 31 -0.54 23.80 -13.67
CA THR A 31 -1.37 24.51 -14.59
C THR A 31 -2.84 24.28 -14.37
N GLU A 32 -3.56 25.37 -14.46
CA GLU A 32 -4.98 25.53 -14.25
C GLU A 32 -5.89 24.69 -15.18
N ASN A 33 -5.34 23.86 -16.07
CA ASN A 33 -6.06 23.16 -17.12
C ASN A 33 -5.62 21.70 -17.29
N ILE A 34 -5.67 20.90 -16.21
CA ILE A 34 -5.74 19.45 -16.42
C ILE A 34 -7.20 19.12 -16.67
N GLU A 35 -7.52 18.78 -17.92
CA GLU A 35 -8.84 18.22 -18.21
C GLU A 35 -9.02 16.93 -17.39
N ALA A 36 -10.18 16.79 -16.76
CA ALA A 36 -10.53 15.65 -15.90
C ALA A 36 -10.35 14.28 -16.61
N SER A 37 -10.28 14.27 -17.95
CA SER A 37 -10.03 13.08 -18.77
C SER A 37 -8.62 12.49 -18.65
N GLN A 38 -7.65 13.23 -18.13
CA GLN A 38 -6.28 12.73 -17.95
C GLN A 38 -5.99 12.16 -16.54
N VAL A 39 -6.95 12.30 -15.62
CA VAL A 39 -6.86 11.78 -14.25
C VAL A 39 -7.71 10.50 -14.11
N HIS A 40 -7.65 9.61 -15.10
CA HIS A 40 -8.41 8.35 -15.08
C HIS A 40 -8.00 7.36 -13.96
N LEU A 41 -6.93 7.63 -13.23
CA LEU A 41 -6.51 6.80 -12.10
C LEU A 41 -7.15 7.19 -10.75
N PHE A 42 -7.84 8.34 -10.68
CA PHE A 42 -8.46 8.83 -9.44
C PHE A 42 -9.82 9.49 -9.68
N ALA A 43 -10.56 9.04 -10.70
CA ALA A 43 -11.74 9.72 -11.23
C ALA A 43 -13.03 9.46 -10.45
N ASP A 44 -12.97 8.92 -9.25
CA ASP A 44 -14.13 8.93 -8.37
C ASP A 44 -13.81 9.74 -7.11
N ASN A 45 -14.02 11.06 -7.21
CA ASN A 45 -14.02 11.99 -6.09
C ASN A 45 -15.25 11.80 -5.18
N THR A 46 -15.84 10.62 -5.15
CA THR A 46 -16.66 10.24 -4.02
C THR A 46 -15.73 10.12 -2.84
N MET A 47 -15.80 11.05 -1.92
CA MET A 47 -15.21 10.91 -0.58
C MET A 47 -15.70 9.57 -0.06
N VAL A 48 -14.87 8.55 -0.16
CA VAL A 48 -15.20 7.23 0.37
C VAL A 48 -15.24 7.41 1.89
N GLU A 49 -16.43 7.32 2.45
CA GLU A 49 -16.69 7.60 3.86
C GLU A 49 -15.83 6.72 4.77
N ASN A 50 -15.48 5.51 4.29
CA ASN A 50 -14.54 4.60 4.92
C ASN A 50 -13.68 3.91 3.85
N PRO A 51 -12.46 4.40 3.57
CA PRO A 51 -11.57 3.80 2.56
C PRO A 51 -11.26 2.32 2.79
N LEU A 52 -11.12 1.88 4.04
CA LEU A 52 -10.83 0.49 4.36
C LEU A 52 -11.99 -0.43 3.97
N THR A 53 -13.23 -0.01 4.26
CA THR A 53 -14.43 -0.74 3.84
C THR A 53 -14.48 -0.86 2.33
N HIS A 54 -14.29 0.24 1.63
CA HIS A 54 -14.32 0.26 0.17
C HIS A 54 -13.24 -0.66 -0.46
N MET A 55 -12.01 -0.60 0.06
CA MET A 55 -10.94 -1.47 -0.44
C MET A 55 -11.25 -2.96 -0.20
N LEU A 56 -11.76 -3.33 0.98
CA LEU A 56 -12.14 -4.71 1.27
C LEU A 56 -13.31 -5.19 0.41
N GLU A 57 -14.32 -4.35 0.18
CA GLU A 57 -15.45 -4.68 -0.70
C GLU A 57 -15.02 -4.86 -2.16
N MET A 58 -14.14 -4.00 -2.65
CA MET A 58 -13.55 -4.16 -3.99
C MET A 58 -12.77 -5.47 -4.10
N GLN A 59 -11.94 -5.77 -3.09
CA GLN A 59 -11.14 -6.98 -3.06
C GLN A 59 -12.01 -8.24 -2.94
N GLU A 60 -13.05 -8.20 -2.12
CA GLU A 60 -14.03 -9.27 -2.00
C GLU A 60 -14.71 -9.54 -3.35
N GLY A 61 -15.21 -8.50 -4.02
CA GLY A 61 -15.83 -8.62 -5.34
C GLY A 61 -14.88 -9.13 -6.42
N PHE A 62 -13.59 -8.84 -6.32
CA PHE A 62 -12.56 -9.42 -7.19
C PHE A 62 -12.36 -10.91 -6.89
N GLN A 63 -12.19 -11.28 -5.62
CA GLN A 63 -11.96 -12.67 -5.22
C GLN A 63 -13.17 -13.58 -5.49
N ASP A 64 -14.39 -13.08 -5.42
CA ASP A 64 -15.59 -13.81 -5.84
C ASP A 64 -15.51 -14.34 -7.28
N ARG A 65 -14.72 -13.68 -8.13
CA ARG A 65 -14.56 -14.07 -9.55
C ARG A 65 -13.37 -14.99 -9.78
N VAL A 66 -12.29 -14.81 -9.02
CA VAL A 66 -11.01 -15.48 -9.31
C VAL A 66 -10.72 -16.64 -8.37
N ASP A 67 -11.08 -16.52 -7.09
CA ASP A 67 -10.86 -17.56 -6.09
C ASP A 67 -11.84 -17.47 -4.91
N PRO A 68 -13.06 -17.98 -5.03
CA PRO A 68 -14.09 -17.87 -4.02
C PRO A 68 -13.86 -18.77 -2.79
N ARG A 69 -12.73 -19.49 -2.70
CA ARG A 69 -12.43 -20.40 -1.57
C ARG A 69 -12.41 -19.69 -0.21
N PHE A 70 -12.21 -18.36 -0.17
CA PHE A 70 -12.25 -17.60 1.08
C PHE A 70 -13.62 -17.65 1.79
N LYS A 71 -14.72 -17.87 1.04
CA LYS A 71 -16.10 -18.03 1.54
C LYS A 71 -16.50 -19.50 1.75
N SER A 72 -15.62 -20.46 1.44
CA SER A 72 -15.96 -21.87 1.54
C SER A 72 -16.29 -22.26 2.97
N VAL A 73 -17.32 -23.07 3.13
CA VAL A 73 -17.65 -23.75 4.40
C VAL A 73 -16.67 -24.88 4.72
N ASN A 74 -15.95 -25.37 3.71
CA ASN A 74 -14.89 -26.35 3.86
C ASN A 74 -13.62 -25.67 4.41
N LEU A 75 -13.24 -26.03 5.62
CA LEU A 75 -12.08 -25.47 6.30
C LEU A 75 -10.76 -25.78 5.60
N GLU A 76 -10.65 -26.89 4.90
CA GLU A 76 -9.44 -27.24 4.14
C GLU A 76 -9.26 -26.32 2.93
N GLU A 77 -10.35 -25.98 2.22
CA GLU A 77 -10.33 -25.05 1.11
C GLU A 77 -9.98 -23.64 1.58
N ARG A 78 -10.58 -23.18 2.70
CA ARG A 78 -10.21 -21.88 3.29
C ARG A 78 -8.76 -21.84 3.76
N ALA A 79 -8.27 -22.92 4.36
CA ALA A 79 -6.88 -23.02 4.78
C ALA A 79 -5.92 -23.02 3.56
N ALA A 80 -6.33 -23.67 2.46
CA ALA A 80 -5.57 -23.61 1.22
C ALA A 80 -5.53 -22.18 0.64
N PHE A 81 -6.68 -21.50 0.61
CA PHE A 81 -6.75 -20.08 0.21
C PHE A 81 -5.79 -19.21 1.05
N LEU A 82 -5.85 -19.32 2.38
CA LEU A 82 -4.98 -18.55 3.27
C LEU A 82 -3.50 -18.82 3.03
N ARG A 83 -3.13 -20.09 2.84
CA ARG A 83 -1.74 -20.49 2.58
C ARG A 83 -1.25 -19.90 1.26
N ASP A 84 -2.06 -20.01 0.20
CA ASP A 84 -1.68 -19.55 -1.13
C ASP A 84 -1.49 -18.03 -1.14
N HIS A 85 -2.43 -17.28 -0.54
CA HIS A 85 -2.36 -15.82 -0.46
C HIS A 85 -1.28 -15.32 0.51
N PHE A 86 -0.92 -16.10 1.53
CA PHE A 86 0.24 -15.80 2.35
C PHE A 86 1.53 -15.89 1.54
N VAL A 87 1.67 -16.93 0.73
CA VAL A 87 2.86 -17.09 -0.14
C VAL A 87 2.96 -15.97 -1.17
N PHE A 88 1.84 -15.59 -1.80
CA PHE A 88 1.83 -14.47 -2.75
C PHE A 88 2.17 -13.15 -2.07
N CYS A 89 1.60 -12.87 -0.90
CA CYS A 89 1.95 -11.67 -0.12
C CYS A 89 3.45 -11.62 0.22
N ASP A 90 4.03 -12.74 0.63
CA ASP A 90 5.47 -12.83 0.93
C ASP A 90 6.34 -12.59 -0.32
N GLN A 91 5.90 -13.09 -1.48
CA GLN A 91 6.56 -12.83 -2.76
C GLN A 91 6.61 -11.34 -3.10
N GLU A 92 5.47 -10.65 -3.08
CA GLU A 92 5.40 -9.22 -3.40
C GLU A 92 6.23 -8.38 -2.41
N LEU A 93 6.23 -8.76 -1.13
CA LEU A 93 7.09 -8.10 -0.14
C LEU A 93 8.59 -8.32 -0.44
N GLN A 94 8.96 -9.48 -0.96
CA GLN A 94 10.34 -9.73 -1.39
C GLN A 94 10.67 -8.92 -2.66
N GLU A 95 9.76 -8.86 -3.63
CA GLU A 95 9.91 -8.06 -4.84
C GLU A 95 10.05 -6.58 -4.49
N MET A 96 9.22 -6.05 -3.58
CA MET A 96 9.37 -4.71 -3.03
C MET A 96 10.79 -4.45 -2.49
N LEU A 97 11.33 -5.37 -1.69
CA LEU A 97 12.67 -5.21 -1.12
C LEU A 97 13.77 -5.24 -2.20
N TYR A 98 13.58 -6.01 -3.27
CA TYR A 98 14.55 -6.05 -4.37
C TYR A 98 14.60 -4.75 -5.16
N GLU A 99 13.51 -4.02 -5.23
CA GLU A 99 13.46 -2.70 -5.87
C GLU A 99 14.07 -1.60 -4.98
N VAL A 100 14.10 -1.76 -3.65
CA VAL A 100 14.66 -0.72 -2.75
C VAL A 100 16.16 -0.57 -2.94
N PRO A 101 16.67 0.62 -3.34
CA PRO A 101 18.09 0.91 -3.41
C PRO A 101 18.76 0.69 -2.04
N PHE A 102 20.02 0.25 -2.07
CA PHE A 102 20.82 -0.04 -0.88
C PHE A 102 20.35 -1.23 -0.03
N PHE A 103 19.28 -1.91 -0.40
CA PHE A 103 18.88 -3.14 0.28
C PHE A 103 20.02 -4.18 0.30
N LYS A 104 20.69 -4.35 -0.83
CA LYS A 104 21.90 -5.20 -0.91
C LYS A 104 23.12 -4.38 -0.55
N HIS A 105 23.39 -4.21 0.73
CA HIS A 105 24.45 -3.36 1.28
C HIS A 105 25.88 -3.67 0.75
N TRP A 106 26.08 -4.82 0.13
CA TRP A 106 27.34 -5.21 -0.53
C TRP A 106 27.48 -4.75 -1.98
N LYS A 107 26.42 -4.16 -2.57
CA LYS A 107 26.48 -3.59 -3.91
C LYS A 107 26.92 -2.12 -3.85
N ASP A 108 27.64 -1.71 -4.90
CA ASP A 108 28.00 -0.31 -5.10
C ASP A 108 26.85 0.44 -5.80
N TYR A 109 26.20 1.32 -5.08
CA TYR A 109 25.12 2.17 -5.59
C TYR A 109 25.59 3.62 -5.84
N SER A 110 26.90 3.92 -5.70
CA SER A 110 27.44 5.28 -5.83
C SER A 110 27.25 5.91 -7.21
N LYS A 111 26.91 5.09 -8.21
CA LYS A 111 26.68 5.52 -9.59
C LYS A 111 25.20 5.74 -9.92
N MET A 112 24.30 5.42 -9.01
CA MET A 112 22.88 5.67 -9.23
C MET A 112 22.62 7.17 -9.20
N THR A 113 21.89 7.64 -10.18
CA THR A 113 21.36 9.00 -10.22
C THR A 113 20.11 9.12 -9.32
N ASP A 114 19.79 10.34 -8.91
CA ASP A 114 18.58 10.61 -8.13
C ASP A 114 17.31 10.12 -8.85
N LEU A 115 17.28 10.24 -10.19
CA LEU A 115 16.15 9.75 -10.99
C LEU A 115 16.03 8.23 -10.93
N GLU A 116 17.13 7.49 -11.01
CA GLU A 116 17.11 6.03 -10.89
C GLU A 116 16.66 5.58 -9.50
N ILE A 117 17.06 6.32 -8.46
CA ILE A 117 16.60 6.08 -7.08
C ILE A 117 15.09 6.32 -6.99
N ASP A 118 14.59 7.43 -7.54
CA ASP A 118 13.16 7.75 -7.53
C ASP A 118 12.32 6.69 -8.27
N VAL A 119 12.79 6.23 -9.43
CA VAL A 119 12.14 5.15 -10.20
C VAL A 119 12.09 3.87 -9.39
N ALA A 120 13.19 3.47 -8.76
CA ALA A 120 13.25 2.28 -7.92
C ALA A 120 12.24 2.34 -6.75
N TYR A 121 12.14 3.49 -6.09
CA TYR A 121 11.12 3.65 -5.03
C TYR A 121 9.69 3.67 -5.57
N GLN A 122 9.44 4.10 -6.80
CA GLN A 122 8.10 3.97 -7.41
C GLN A 122 7.76 2.49 -7.67
N LEU A 123 8.70 1.71 -8.18
CA LEU A 123 8.52 0.27 -8.37
C LEU A 123 8.25 -0.40 -7.02
N ALA A 124 9.08 -0.16 -6.01
CA ALA A 124 8.87 -0.70 -4.67
C ALA A 124 7.49 -0.36 -4.07
N ARG A 125 6.94 0.83 -4.36
CA ARG A 125 5.59 1.20 -3.93
C ARG A 125 4.50 0.38 -4.63
N ASN A 126 4.68 0.04 -5.90
CA ASN A 126 3.74 -0.80 -6.62
C ASN A 126 3.69 -2.20 -6.00
N GLU A 127 4.84 -2.83 -5.79
CA GLU A 127 4.93 -4.15 -5.15
C GLU A 127 4.33 -4.15 -3.73
N LEU A 128 4.51 -3.05 -2.98
CA LEU A 128 3.85 -2.90 -1.68
C LEU A 128 2.32 -2.88 -1.79
N ILE A 129 1.77 -2.26 -2.84
CA ILE A 129 0.31 -2.27 -3.08
C ILE A 129 -0.15 -3.67 -3.50
N ASP A 130 0.63 -4.40 -4.30
CA ASP A 130 0.31 -5.78 -4.67
C ASP A 130 0.32 -6.69 -3.43
N ALA A 131 1.33 -6.57 -2.56
CA ALA A 131 1.32 -7.24 -1.25
C ALA A 131 0.09 -6.88 -0.40
N TRP A 132 -0.36 -5.61 -0.45
CA TRP A 132 -1.55 -5.17 0.27
C TRP A 132 -2.84 -5.83 -0.24
N HIS A 133 -2.97 -6.05 -1.55
CA HIS A 133 -4.07 -6.82 -2.12
C HIS A 133 -4.11 -8.25 -1.57
N PHE A 134 -2.98 -8.94 -1.53
CA PHE A 134 -2.89 -10.27 -0.94
C PHE A 134 -3.11 -10.26 0.57
N PHE A 135 -2.66 -9.22 1.28
CA PHE A 135 -2.93 -9.06 2.70
C PHE A 135 -4.43 -8.89 2.99
N MET A 136 -5.17 -8.14 2.17
CA MET A 136 -6.63 -8.05 2.27
C MET A 136 -7.30 -9.41 2.04
N ASN A 137 -6.78 -10.23 1.12
CA ASN A 137 -7.27 -11.60 0.93
C ASN A 137 -7.11 -12.46 2.19
N LEU A 138 -6.02 -12.29 2.93
CA LEU A 138 -5.86 -12.97 4.22
C LEU A 138 -6.94 -12.54 5.22
N ALA A 139 -7.25 -11.24 5.27
CA ALA A 139 -8.33 -10.76 6.13
C ALA A 139 -9.70 -11.35 5.73
N LEU A 140 -10.02 -11.39 4.44
CA LEU A 140 -11.23 -12.03 3.91
C LEU A 140 -11.28 -13.54 4.23
N GLY A 141 -10.18 -14.27 4.02
CA GLY A 141 -10.07 -15.68 4.34
C GLY A 141 -10.24 -16.00 5.84
N LEU A 142 -9.87 -15.05 6.70
CA LEU A 142 -10.11 -15.11 8.15
C LEU A 142 -11.54 -14.67 8.53
N GLY A 143 -12.36 -14.25 7.57
CA GLY A 143 -13.72 -13.79 7.77
C GLY A 143 -13.83 -12.41 8.44
N MET A 144 -12.79 -11.60 8.33
CA MET A 144 -12.76 -10.25 8.92
C MET A 144 -13.42 -9.24 7.98
N ASN A 145 -14.31 -8.42 8.51
CA ASN A 145 -14.78 -7.22 7.85
C ASN A 145 -13.94 -5.99 8.27
N ALA A 146 -14.19 -4.85 7.62
CA ALA A 146 -13.43 -3.62 7.86
C ALA A 146 -13.51 -3.12 9.31
N ASP A 147 -14.70 -3.20 9.93
CA ASP A 147 -14.90 -2.71 11.30
C ASP A 147 -14.14 -3.58 12.31
N GLU A 148 -14.19 -4.90 12.13
CA GLU A 148 -13.44 -5.83 12.98
C GLU A 148 -11.94 -5.65 12.80
N PHE A 149 -11.48 -5.52 11.55
CA PHE A 149 -10.07 -5.28 11.24
C PHE A 149 -9.59 -4.00 11.91
N TYR A 150 -10.32 -2.89 11.72
CA TYR A 150 -9.97 -1.60 12.31
C TYR A 150 -9.97 -1.63 13.83
N LYS A 151 -11.00 -2.25 14.44
CA LYS A 151 -11.05 -2.40 15.90
C LYS A 151 -9.85 -3.17 16.44
N ARG A 152 -9.51 -4.32 15.82
CA ARG A 152 -8.35 -5.13 16.23
C ARG A 152 -7.04 -4.37 16.08
N TYR A 153 -6.91 -3.58 15.00
CA TYR A 153 -5.77 -2.69 14.81
C TYR A 153 -5.64 -1.69 15.95
N LEU A 154 -6.73 -1.02 16.33
CA LEU A 154 -6.71 -0.05 17.44
C LEU A 154 -6.37 -0.69 18.77
N ASP A 155 -6.89 -1.88 19.06
CA ASP A 155 -6.60 -2.60 20.28
C ASP A 155 -5.11 -3.00 20.35
N LYS A 156 -4.57 -3.51 19.23
CA LYS A 156 -3.13 -3.79 19.12
C LYS A 156 -2.26 -2.55 19.21
N HIS A 157 -2.69 -1.45 18.62
CA HIS A 157 -1.96 -0.19 18.69
C HIS A 157 -1.86 0.32 20.14
N LYS A 158 -2.96 0.32 20.89
CA LYS A 158 -2.98 0.66 22.32
C LYS A 158 -2.04 -0.23 23.13
N GLU A 159 -2.09 -1.53 22.88
CA GLU A 159 -1.21 -2.49 23.55
C GLU A 159 0.27 -2.23 23.22
N ASN A 160 0.58 -1.89 21.98
CA ASN A 160 1.96 -1.57 21.56
C ASN A 160 2.46 -0.30 22.26
N ILE A 161 1.63 0.75 22.38
CA ILE A 161 1.99 1.96 23.14
C ILE A 161 2.25 1.60 24.60
N ARG A 162 1.31 0.89 25.24
CA ARG A 162 1.47 0.46 26.64
C ARG A 162 2.79 -0.28 26.86
N ARG A 163 3.16 -1.20 25.96
CA ARG A 163 4.43 -1.93 26.04
C ARG A 163 5.65 -1.04 25.90
N GLN A 164 5.58 0.06 25.16
CA GLN A 164 6.67 1.02 25.06
C GLN A 164 6.80 1.85 26.35
N ASP A 165 5.66 2.24 26.93
CA ASP A 165 5.63 3.08 28.15
C ASP A 165 6.04 2.29 29.39
N ASP A 166 5.54 1.07 29.55
CA ASP A 166 5.79 0.20 30.72
C ASP A 166 7.12 -0.58 30.64
N GLY A 167 7.77 -0.56 29.47
CA GLY A 167 8.89 -1.45 29.15
C GLY A 167 8.42 -2.84 28.71
N TYR A 168 9.31 -3.57 28.00
CA TYR A 168 9.03 -4.93 27.55
C TYR A 168 9.22 -5.90 28.72
N ASP A 169 8.12 -6.41 29.27
CA ASP A 169 8.21 -7.53 30.20
C ASP A 169 8.50 -8.82 29.43
N HIS A 170 9.74 -9.26 29.50
CA HIS A 170 10.21 -10.48 28.83
C HIS A 170 9.58 -11.78 29.39
N THR A 171 8.84 -11.70 30.51
CA THR A 171 8.20 -12.87 31.17
C THR A 171 6.85 -13.23 30.52
N MET A 172 6.22 -12.29 29.82
CA MET A 172 4.94 -12.51 29.11
C MET A 172 5.14 -12.95 27.66
N LYS A 173 5.82 -14.08 27.46
CA LYS A 173 5.81 -14.76 26.16
C LYS A 173 4.59 -15.66 26.10
N HIS A 174 3.71 -15.33 25.15
CA HIS A 174 2.65 -16.19 24.61
C HIS A 174 1.47 -16.53 25.54
N ILE A 175 0.42 -15.72 25.43
CA ILE A 175 -0.95 -16.23 25.42
C ILE A 175 -1.55 -15.85 24.07
#